data_b5ceccf8f16972379cab5d96f7dfbcc3
#
_entry.id   b5ceccf8f16972379cab5d96f7dfbcc3
#
_cell.length_a   1.000
_cell.length_b   1.000
_cell.length_c   1.000
_cell.angle_alpha   90.00
_cell.angle_beta   90.00
_cell.angle_gamma   90.00
#
_symmetry.space_group_name_H-M   'P 1'
#
loop_
_entity.id
_entity.type
_entity.pdbx_description
1 polymer ?
#
loop_
_entity_poly.entity_id
_entity_poly.type
_entity_poly.pdbx_seq_one_letter_code
_entity_poly.pdbx_strand_id
1 'polypeptide(L)'
;MSMSRIFFISFLLCVITVSCKEDALMSPIAIPEIVDTSIDLIGTDIVLSGKVSDGDRIKECGFYFGRSEDEMEKLPSALPVGKEFTVTLKGMAEPGNMYFCRSFIVAGEDTMTSGLNSIKADYRPPIVTIDLLKISEQMVNQYGNYYYVCDCSYSVKDDFSGELFKTGLCWGTSESPTIDATNVMYDLYGFSNNGAVKFCAYSPYMGRTFYFRAFAISNVGITYSDEASVDIPALP
;
A
#
# COMPACT_ATOMS: atom_id res chain seq x y z
N MET A 1 5.69 -56.29 -102.19
CA MET A 1 6.34 -56.85 -101.00
C MET A 1 7.09 -55.70 -100.38
N SER A 2 6.54 -55.09 -99.31
CA SER A 2 7.14 -53.93 -98.61
C SER A 2 7.14 -54.23 -97.13
N MET A 3 8.30 -54.28 -96.52
CA MET A 3 8.49 -54.44 -95.09
C MET A 3 8.47 -53.06 -94.41
N SER A 4 7.47 -52.87 -93.62
CA SER A 4 7.35 -51.67 -92.78
C SER A 4 8.26 -51.80 -91.58
N ARG A 5 9.16 -50.83 -91.38
CA ARG A 5 9.98 -50.69 -90.16
C ARG A 5 9.26 -49.82 -89.17
N ILE A 6 8.91 -50.43 -88.08
CA ILE A 6 8.33 -49.71 -86.93
C ILE A 6 9.50 -49.17 -86.10
N PHE A 7 9.60 -47.84 -85.97
CA PHE A 7 10.48 -47.12 -85.06
C PHE A 7 9.84 -46.99 -83.69
N PHE A 8 10.40 -47.65 -82.66
CA PHE A 8 10.05 -47.46 -81.31
C PHE A 8 10.78 -46.19 -80.79
N ILE A 9 10.06 -45.12 -80.57
CA ILE A 9 10.59 -43.96 -79.88
C ILE A 9 10.31 -44.14 -78.33
N SER A 10 11.36 -44.47 -77.62
CA SER A 10 11.33 -44.54 -76.18
C SER A 10 11.24 -43.13 -75.62
N PHE A 11 10.09 -42.74 -75.10
CA PHE A 11 9.89 -41.45 -74.42
C PHE A 11 10.36 -41.62 -72.99
N LEU A 12 11.59 -41.13 -72.71
CA LEU A 12 12.14 -41.05 -71.34
C LEU A 12 11.43 -39.93 -70.59
N LEU A 13 10.43 -40.30 -69.77
CA LEU A 13 9.71 -39.37 -68.92
C LEU A 13 10.60 -39.01 -67.74
N CYS A 14 11.26 -37.85 -67.81
CA CYS A 14 12.05 -37.25 -66.68
C CYS A 14 11.07 -36.67 -65.66
N VAL A 15 10.76 -37.42 -64.60
CA VAL A 15 10.00 -36.96 -63.48
C VAL A 15 10.91 -36.03 -62.67
N ILE A 16 10.77 -34.70 -62.87
CA ILE A 16 11.39 -33.71 -62.02
C ILE A 16 10.52 -33.67 -60.75
N THR A 17 10.96 -34.29 -59.66
CA THR A 17 10.41 -34.09 -58.35
C THR A 17 10.87 -32.73 -57.88
N VAL A 18 10.03 -31.73 -58.11
CA VAL A 18 10.16 -30.44 -57.38
C VAL A 18 9.87 -30.73 -55.92
N SER A 19 10.93 -30.90 -55.14
CA SER A 19 10.83 -30.86 -53.67
C SER A 19 10.46 -29.42 -53.29
N CYS A 20 9.16 -29.11 -53.17
CA CYS A 20 8.73 -27.99 -52.37
C CYS A 20 9.25 -28.23 -50.96
N LYS A 21 10.33 -27.56 -50.58
CA LYS A 21 10.53 -27.28 -49.17
C LYS A 21 9.26 -26.58 -48.73
N GLU A 22 8.47 -27.26 -47.91
CA GLU A 22 7.51 -26.56 -47.09
C GLU A 22 8.29 -25.44 -46.35
N ASP A 23 8.12 -24.20 -46.82
CA ASP A 23 8.46 -23.05 -46.03
C ASP A 23 7.72 -23.28 -44.73
N ALA A 24 8.50 -23.53 -43.65
CA ALA A 24 7.94 -23.65 -42.34
C ALA A 24 7.06 -22.40 -42.16
N LEU A 25 5.73 -22.62 -42.17
CA LEU A 25 4.74 -21.60 -41.89
C LEU A 25 5.22 -20.93 -40.61
N MET A 26 5.83 -19.75 -40.76
CA MET A 26 6.15 -18.92 -39.60
C MET A 26 4.84 -18.77 -38.86
N SER A 27 4.74 -19.40 -37.68
CA SER A 27 3.61 -19.16 -36.80
C SER A 27 3.42 -17.67 -36.72
N PRO A 28 2.20 -17.16 -36.92
CA PRO A 28 1.97 -15.71 -36.86
C PRO A 28 2.56 -15.22 -35.56
N ILE A 29 3.48 -14.26 -35.68
CA ILE A 29 4.19 -13.71 -34.54
C ILE A 29 3.12 -13.08 -33.67
N ALA A 30 2.85 -13.68 -32.51
CA ALA A 30 1.85 -13.18 -31.59
C ALA A 30 2.21 -11.72 -31.18
N ILE A 31 1.26 -10.83 -31.37
CA ILE A 31 1.38 -9.45 -30.91
C ILE A 31 1.24 -9.48 -29.37
N PRO A 32 2.12 -8.82 -28.60
CA PRO A 32 1.95 -8.74 -27.16
C PRO A 32 0.59 -8.15 -26.79
N GLU A 33 -0.06 -8.73 -25.81
CA GLU A 33 -1.36 -8.25 -25.28
C GLU A 33 -1.23 -7.91 -23.81
N ILE A 34 -2.02 -6.94 -23.34
CA ILE A 34 -2.17 -6.66 -21.92
C ILE A 34 -3.08 -7.73 -21.33
N VAL A 35 -2.55 -8.50 -20.39
CA VAL A 35 -3.27 -9.60 -19.72
C VAL A 35 -4.00 -9.11 -18.49
N ASP A 36 -3.36 -8.20 -17.74
CA ASP A 36 -3.91 -7.68 -16.49
C ASP A 36 -3.41 -6.26 -16.22
N THR A 37 -4.19 -5.50 -15.45
CA THR A 37 -3.86 -4.17 -14.97
C THR A 37 -4.50 -3.98 -13.61
N SER A 38 -3.72 -3.58 -12.61
CA SER A 38 -4.23 -3.24 -11.28
C SER A 38 -3.76 -1.87 -10.81
N ILE A 39 -4.51 -1.34 -9.85
CA ILE A 39 -4.18 -0.16 -9.06
C ILE A 39 -4.40 -0.51 -7.59
N ASP A 40 -3.38 -0.34 -6.77
CA ASP A 40 -3.38 -0.70 -5.36
C ASP A 40 -2.90 0.46 -4.49
N LEU A 41 -3.34 0.50 -3.23
CA LEU A 41 -2.90 1.45 -2.22
C LEU A 41 -2.06 0.73 -1.16
N ILE A 42 -0.82 1.19 -0.97
CA ILE A 42 0.09 0.70 0.07
C ILE A 42 0.49 1.90 0.95
N GLY A 43 -0.20 2.07 2.07
CA GLY A 43 -0.10 3.31 2.86
C GLY A 43 -0.60 4.49 2.03
N THR A 44 0.24 5.50 1.84
CA THR A 44 -0.01 6.66 0.98
C THR A 44 0.52 6.50 -0.44
N ASP A 45 1.13 5.38 -0.76
CA ASP A 45 1.65 5.09 -2.09
C ASP A 45 0.57 4.47 -2.98
N ILE A 46 0.53 4.89 -4.24
CA ILE A 46 -0.28 4.26 -5.28
C ILE A 46 0.63 3.38 -6.12
N VAL A 47 0.30 2.10 -6.22
CA VAL A 47 1.05 1.12 -7.02
C VAL A 47 0.22 0.73 -8.22
N LEU A 48 0.74 1.01 -9.41
CA LEU A 48 0.17 0.61 -10.69
C LEU A 48 0.93 -0.61 -11.20
N SER A 49 0.23 -1.68 -11.54
CA SER A 49 0.83 -2.91 -12.04
C SER A 49 0.19 -3.34 -13.35
N GLY A 50 1.01 -3.73 -14.31
CA GLY A 50 0.59 -4.24 -15.61
C GLY A 50 1.26 -5.56 -15.91
N LYS A 51 0.51 -6.47 -16.57
CA LYS A 51 0.99 -7.77 -17.01
C LYS A 51 0.71 -7.97 -18.48
N VAL A 52 1.68 -8.51 -19.20
CA VAL A 52 1.62 -8.76 -20.66
C VAL A 52 1.80 -10.24 -20.99
N SER A 53 1.31 -10.64 -22.14
CA SER A 53 1.48 -12.01 -22.64
C SER A 53 2.93 -12.31 -23.02
N ASP A 54 3.64 -11.30 -23.59
CA ASP A 54 5.03 -11.38 -24.00
C ASP A 54 5.70 -10.00 -23.83
N GLY A 55 6.84 -9.94 -23.15
CA GLY A 55 7.59 -8.69 -22.89
C GLY A 55 8.63 -8.34 -23.96
N ASP A 56 9.07 -9.30 -24.76
CA ASP A 56 10.28 -9.16 -25.60
C ASP A 56 10.14 -8.18 -26.78
N ARG A 57 8.91 -7.81 -27.15
CA ARG A 57 8.61 -6.95 -28.31
C ARG A 57 8.03 -5.60 -27.95
N ILE A 58 7.97 -5.29 -26.68
CA ILE A 58 7.42 -4.03 -26.20
C ILE A 58 8.52 -2.97 -26.31
N LYS A 59 8.22 -1.88 -27.02
CA LYS A 59 9.11 -0.72 -27.17
C LYS A 59 8.91 0.29 -26.06
N GLU A 60 7.68 0.43 -25.58
CA GLU A 60 7.28 1.35 -24.51
C GLU A 60 6.11 0.71 -23.75
N CYS A 61 6.07 0.91 -22.43
CA CYS A 61 4.94 0.55 -21.59
C CYS A 61 4.78 1.56 -20.45
N GLY A 62 3.62 1.54 -19.81
CA GLY A 62 3.31 2.42 -18.70
C GLY A 62 1.83 2.48 -18.43
N PHE A 63 1.42 3.62 -17.85
CA PHE A 63 0.05 3.82 -17.44
C PHE A 63 -0.44 5.21 -17.87
N TYR A 64 -1.72 5.32 -18.15
CA TYR A 64 -2.46 6.56 -18.02
C TYR A 64 -3.05 6.59 -16.62
N PHE A 65 -2.85 7.67 -15.89
CA PHE A 65 -3.26 7.80 -14.50
C PHE A 65 -3.79 9.20 -14.22
N GLY A 66 -4.84 9.31 -13.39
CA GLY A 66 -5.43 10.57 -13.01
C GLY A 66 -6.48 10.45 -11.91
N ARG A 67 -7.00 11.60 -11.46
CA ARG A 67 -8.13 11.69 -10.53
C ARG A 67 -9.50 11.71 -11.24
N SER A 68 -9.48 11.81 -12.54
CA SER A 68 -10.64 11.77 -13.42
C SER A 68 -10.35 10.85 -14.60
N GLU A 69 -11.37 10.18 -15.10
CA GLU A 69 -11.25 9.33 -16.30
C GLU A 69 -10.88 10.14 -17.55
N ASP A 70 -11.34 11.38 -17.62
CA ASP A 70 -11.14 12.26 -18.78
C ASP A 70 -9.78 13.01 -18.74
N GLU A 71 -9.12 13.08 -17.58
CA GLU A 71 -7.89 13.83 -17.37
C GLU A 71 -6.79 12.91 -16.80
N MET A 72 -6.36 11.93 -17.59
CA MET A 72 -5.27 11.04 -17.22
C MET A 72 -3.97 11.47 -17.91
N GLU A 73 -2.90 11.53 -17.13
CA GLU A 73 -1.53 11.77 -17.61
C GLU A 73 -0.83 10.46 -17.96
N LYS A 74 0.01 10.51 -19.01
CA LYS A 74 0.83 9.37 -19.41
C LYS A 74 2.04 9.24 -18.50
N LEU A 75 2.14 8.11 -17.82
CA LEU A 75 3.25 7.74 -16.94
C LEU A 75 4.04 6.58 -17.57
N PRO A 76 5.22 6.84 -18.13
CA PRO A 76 6.05 5.76 -18.66
C PRO A 76 6.61 4.89 -17.53
N SER A 77 6.74 3.59 -17.81
CA SER A 77 7.40 2.60 -16.94
C SER A 77 8.72 2.15 -17.55
N ALA A 78 9.56 1.50 -16.76
CA ALA A 78 10.61 0.65 -17.32
C ALA A 78 9.97 -0.47 -18.15
N LEU A 79 10.72 -0.98 -19.15
CA LEU A 79 10.27 -2.13 -19.93
C LEU A 79 10.00 -3.33 -19.03
N PRO A 80 9.07 -4.22 -19.41
CA PRO A 80 8.70 -5.36 -18.59
C PRO A 80 9.90 -6.22 -18.22
N VAL A 81 9.99 -6.58 -16.95
CA VAL A 81 10.92 -7.64 -16.50
C VAL A 81 10.13 -8.94 -16.52
N GLY A 82 10.47 -9.81 -17.48
CA GLY A 82 9.62 -10.95 -17.80
C GLY A 82 8.31 -10.48 -18.43
N LYS A 83 7.21 -10.53 -17.68
CA LYS A 83 5.88 -10.17 -18.19
C LYS A 83 5.23 -9.04 -17.38
N GLU A 84 5.92 -8.44 -16.45
CA GLU A 84 5.34 -7.47 -15.51
C GLU A 84 6.07 -6.13 -15.56
N PHE A 85 5.33 -5.04 -15.40
CA PHE A 85 5.83 -3.69 -15.26
C PHE A 85 5.02 -2.94 -14.22
N THR A 86 5.69 -2.05 -13.47
CA THR A 86 5.07 -1.34 -12.34
C THR A 86 5.53 0.11 -12.30
N VAL A 87 4.65 0.97 -11.74
CA VAL A 87 4.97 2.35 -11.36
C VAL A 87 4.46 2.58 -9.94
N THR A 88 5.31 3.11 -9.06
CA THR A 88 4.92 3.50 -7.72
C THR A 88 4.94 5.01 -7.58
N LEU A 89 3.80 5.59 -7.26
CA LEU A 89 3.60 7.01 -7.00
C LEU A 89 3.62 7.22 -5.49
N LYS A 90 4.79 7.61 -4.97
CA LYS A 90 5.00 7.72 -3.52
C LYS A 90 4.27 8.91 -2.91
N GLY A 91 3.53 8.66 -1.83
CA GLY A 91 2.82 9.68 -1.07
C GLY A 91 1.71 10.42 -1.84
N MET A 92 1.22 9.85 -2.94
CA MET A 92 0.24 10.51 -3.83
C MET A 92 -1.21 10.25 -3.46
N ALA A 93 -1.48 9.23 -2.66
CA ALA A 93 -2.82 8.90 -2.25
C ALA A 93 -3.30 9.87 -1.16
N GLU A 94 -4.43 10.54 -1.44
CA GLU A 94 -5.11 11.43 -0.49
C GLU A 94 -6.49 10.84 -0.15
N PRO A 95 -6.87 10.82 1.13
CA PRO A 95 -8.15 10.25 1.56
C PRO A 95 -9.33 10.97 0.89
N GLY A 96 -10.35 10.18 0.56
CA GLY A 96 -11.56 10.65 -0.11
C GLY A 96 -11.49 10.70 -1.62
N ASN A 97 -10.32 10.68 -2.23
CA ASN A 97 -10.14 10.76 -3.67
C ASN A 97 -10.32 9.41 -4.38
N MET A 98 -10.85 9.50 -5.61
CA MET A 98 -10.82 8.41 -6.59
C MET A 98 -9.59 8.56 -7.47
N TYR A 99 -9.01 7.43 -7.84
CA TYR A 99 -7.90 7.34 -8.78
C TYR A 99 -8.24 6.35 -9.88
N PHE A 100 -7.86 6.69 -11.10
CA PHE A 100 -8.14 5.92 -12.30
C PHE A 100 -6.85 5.57 -13.01
N CYS A 101 -6.76 4.37 -13.57
CA CYS A 101 -5.64 3.99 -14.41
C CYS A 101 -6.05 3.09 -15.57
N ARG A 102 -5.25 3.14 -16.64
CA ARG A 102 -5.18 2.18 -17.74
C ARG A 102 -3.72 1.91 -18.03
N SER A 103 -3.34 0.67 -18.22
CA SER A 103 -2.00 0.38 -18.74
C SER A 103 -1.98 0.57 -20.26
N PHE A 104 -0.79 0.86 -20.79
CA PHE A 104 -0.54 0.88 -22.22
C PHE A 104 0.77 0.15 -22.55
N ILE A 105 0.82 -0.41 -23.75
CA ILE A 105 2.03 -0.95 -24.36
C ILE A 105 2.12 -0.49 -25.81
N VAL A 106 3.34 -0.28 -26.30
CA VAL A 106 3.64 -0.01 -27.70
C VAL A 106 4.43 -1.16 -28.25
N ALA A 107 3.87 -1.87 -29.24
CA ALA A 107 4.49 -2.98 -29.93
C ALA A 107 4.42 -2.76 -31.43
N GLY A 108 5.58 -2.66 -32.08
CA GLY A 108 5.63 -2.24 -33.49
C GLY A 108 5.28 -0.78 -33.66
N GLU A 109 4.20 -0.49 -34.37
CA GLU A 109 3.61 0.85 -34.58
C GLU A 109 2.29 1.01 -33.80
N ASP A 110 1.79 -0.06 -33.20
CA ASP A 110 0.50 -0.07 -32.51
C ASP A 110 0.65 0.22 -31.03
N THR A 111 -0.31 1.02 -30.52
CA THR A 111 -0.50 1.25 -29.08
C THR A 111 -1.75 0.53 -28.61
N MET A 112 -1.59 -0.34 -27.64
CA MET A 112 -2.70 -1.06 -27.00
C MET A 112 -2.88 -0.54 -25.58
N THR A 113 -4.14 -0.48 -25.13
CA THR A 113 -4.50 -0.04 -23.77
C THR A 113 -5.41 -1.07 -23.11
N SER A 114 -5.32 -1.18 -21.77
CA SER A 114 -6.24 -1.98 -20.98
C SER A 114 -7.61 -1.31 -20.82
N GLY A 115 -8.54 -2.03 -20.20
CA GLY A 115 -9.72 -1.43 -19.59
C GLY A 115 -9.37 -0.44 -18.49
N LEU A 116 -10.35 0.36 -18.09
CA LEU A 116 -10.23 1.30 -16.98
C LEU A 116 -10.29 0.54 -15.66
N ASN A 117 -9.33 0.85 -14.78
CA ASN A 117 -9.34 0.44 -13.37
C ASN A 117 -9.42 1.67 -12.48
N SER A 118 -10.01 1.52 -11.31
CA SER A 118 -10.14 2.60 -10.35
C SER A 118 -10.03 2.10 -8.92
N ILE A 119 -9.54 2.96 -8.02
CA ILE A 119 -9.51 2.73 -6.59
C ILE A 119 -9.89 4.01 -5.86
N LYS A 120 -10.61 3.85 -4.75
CA LYS A 120 -10.92 4.94 -3.83
C LYS A 120 -10.00 4.86 -2.62
N ALA A 121 -9.33 5.96 -2.32
CA ALA A 121 -8.57 6.11 -1.09
C ALA A 121 -9.52 6.46 0.06
N ASP A 122 -10.06 5.45 0.72
CA ASP A 122 -10.98 5.67 1.84
C ASP A 122 -10.24 6.20 3.07
N TYR A 123 -10.94 7.02 3.86
CA TYR A 123 -10.45 7.45 5.17
C TYR A 123 -10.24 6.25 6.08
N ARG A 124 -9.15 6.26 6.84
CA ARG A 124 -8.80 5.21 7.82
C ARG A 124 -8.48 5.86 9.15
N PRO A 125 -8.83 5.21 10.28
CA PRO A 125 -8.44 5.72 11.58
C PRO A 125 -6.92 5.68 11.75
N PRO A 126 -6.33 6.66 12.47
CA PRO A 126 -4.90 6.64 12.79
C PRO A 126 -4.57 5.44 13.69
N ILE A 127 -3.34 4.96 13.61
CA ILE A 127 -2.82 3.93 14.51
C ILE A 127 -2.22 4.66 15.73
N VAL A 128 -2.70 4.31 16.91
CA VAL A 128 -2.24 4.90 18.18
C VAL A 128 -1.59 3.81 19.02
N THR A 129 -0.38 4.07 19.54
CA THR A 129 0.39 3.09 20.30
C THR A 129 0.96 3.74 21.57
N ILE A 130 0.89 3.04 22.71
CA ILE A 130 1.70 3.38 23.90
C ILE A 130 3.07 2.71 23.70
N ASP A 131 4.12 3.55 23.61
CA ASP A 131 5.49 3.08 23.35
C ASP A 131 6.23 2.74 24.65
N LEU A 132 5.90 3.43 25.73
CA LEU A 132 6.50 3.24 27.04
C LEU A 132 5.48 3.54 28.14
N LEU A 133 5.42 2.65 29.14
CA LEU A 133 4.74 2.87 30.41
C LEU A 133 5.55 2.22 31.53
N LYS A 134 6.06 3.01 32.46
CA LYS A 134 6.84 2.49 33.61
C LYS A 134 6.77 3.43 34.81
N ILE A 135 6.99 2.87 35.99
CA ILE A 135 7.34 3.67 37.17
C ILE A 135 8.83 4.02 37.05
N SER A 136 9.15 5.31 37.05
CA SER A 136 10.53 5.80 36.92
C SER A 136 11.18 6.10 38.24
N GLU A 137 10.45 6.72 39.17
CA GLU A 137 11.01 7.19 40.44
C GLU A 137 10.00 7.08 41.58
N GLN A 138 10.52 6.82 42.80
CA GLN A 138 9.80 7.06 44.04
C GLN A 138 10.38 8.35 44.66
N MET A 139 9.52 9.29 44.95
CA MET A 139 9.92 10.60 45.49
C MET A 139 9.20 10.92 46.78
N VAL A 140 9.75 11.85 47.53
CA VAL A 140 9.13 12.40 48.74
C VAL A 140 8.98 13.90 48.54
N ASN A 141 7.78 14.41 48.73
CA ASN A 141 7.56 15.87 48.66
C ASN A 141 8.05 16.61 49.93
N GLN A 142 8.02 17.91 49.90
CA GLN A 142 8.46 18.76 51.03
C GLN A 142 7.67 18.55 52.35
N TYR A 143 6.54 17.83 52.29
CA TYR A 143 5.70 17.52 53.46
C TYR A 143 5.91 16.08 53.94
N GLY A 144 6.88 15.34 53.36
CA GLY A 144 7.17 13.96 53.71
C GLY A 144 6.26 12.92 53.08
N ASN A 145 5.39 13.29 52.15
CA ASN A 145 4.51 12.35 51.47
C ASN A 145 5.21 11.68 50.27
N TYR A 146 5.12 10.37 50.21
CA TYR A 146 5.62 9.58 49.11
C TYR A 146 4.72 9.73 47.88
N TYR A 147 5.33 9.71 46.68
CA TYR A 147 4.64 9.55 45.39
C TYR A 147 5.53 8.83 44.42
N TYR A 148 4.89 8.20 43.45
CA TYR A 148 5.57 7.54 42.34
C TYR A 148 5.41 8.39 41.07
N VAL A 149 6.50 8.49 40.30
CA VAL A 149 6.49 9.11 38.96
C VAL A 149 6.37 8.00 37.95
N CYS A 150 5.36 8.09 37.12
CA CYS A 150 5.17 7.18 35.97
C CYS A 150 5.48 7.94 34.69
N ASP A 151 6.39 7.40 33.90
CA ASP A 151 6.66 7.87 32.55
C ASP A 151 5.78 7.10 31.58
N CYS A 152 5.06 7.85 30.74
CA CYS A 152 4.29 7.29 29.62
C CYS A 152 4.66 8.03 28.35
N SER A 153 4.93 7.32 27.28
CA SER A 153 5.04 7.88 25.93
C SER A 153 4.16 7.13 24.95
N TYR A 154 3.71 7.85 23.93
CA TYR A 154 2.87 7.29 22.88
C TYR A 154 3.23 7.87 21.52
N SER A 155 2.87 7.17 20.48
CA SER A 155 2.99 7.58 19.08
C SER A 155 1.66 7.45 18.34
N VAL A 156 1.48 8.30 17.34
CA VAL A 156 0.35 8.29 16.42
C VAL A 156 0.89 8.24 14.99
N LYS A 157 0.53 7.20 14.26
CA LYS A 157 0.78 7.09 12.84
C LYS A 157 -0.52 7.35 12.09
N ASP A 158 -0.55 8.44 11.35
CA ASP A 158 -1.72 8.87 10.59
C ASP A 158 -1.36 9.04 9.11
N ASP A 159 -1.86 8.13 8.28
CA ASP A 159 -1.66 8.16 6.84
C ASP A 159 -2.94 8.60 6.11
N PHE A 160 -4.14 8.35 6.67
CA PHE A 160 -5.41 8.44 5.94
C PHE A 160 -6.62 8.90 6.79
N SER A 161 -6.43 9.49 7.96
CA SER A 161 -7.56 9.97 8.77
C SER A 161 -8.14 11.30 8.31
N GLY A 162 -7.51 11.94 7.34
CA GLY A 162 -7.79 13.32 6.95
C GLY A 162 -7.10 14.30 7.87
N GLU A 163 -7.85 15.13 8.61
CA GLU A 163 -7.27 16.05 9.57
C GLU A 163 -7.20 15.41 10.96
N LEU A 164 -6.02 15.48 11.59
CA LEU A 164 -5.79 15.10 12.97
C LEU A 164 -6.00 16.33 13.87
N PHE A 165 -7.04 16.31 14.71
CA PHE A 165 -7.40 17.46 15.54
C PHE A 165 -6.68 17.52 16.87
N LYS A 166 -6.52 16.37 17.54
CA LYS A 166 -5.90 16.27 18.86
C LYS A 166 -5.35 14.87 19.09
N THR A 167 -4.29 14.81 19.87
CA THR A 167 -3.75 13.57 20.45
C THR A 167 -3.64 13.72 21.96
N GLY A 168 -3.50 12.63 22.69
CA GLY A 168 -3.34 12.67 24.10
C GLY A 168 -3.34 11.32 24.80
N LEU A 169 -3.45 11.39 26.13
CA LEU A 169 -3.46 10.24 27.01
C LEU A 169 -4.65 10.35 27.97
N CYS A 170 -5.39 9.27 28.17
CA CYS A 170 -6.37 9.12 29.23
C CYS A 170 -5.95 7.97 30.16
N TRP A 171 -6.26 8.12 31.46
CA TRP A 171 -5.91 7.12 32.46
C TRP A 171 -6.90 7.11 33.63
N GLY A 172 -6.89 6.02 34.38
CA GLY A 172 -7.75 5.84 35.55
C GLY A 172 -7.47 4.56 36.29
N THR A 173 -8.23 4.31 37.35
CA THR A 173 -8.16 3.04 38.11
C THR A 173 -9.18 2.01 37.62
N SER A 174 -9.92 2.32 36.58
CA SER A 174 -10.84 1.42 35.89
C SER A 174 -10.27 1.07 34.52
N GLU A 175 -10.51 -0.14 34.07
CA GLU A 175 -10.12 -0.60 32.73
C GLU A 175 -10.76 0.26 31.62
N SER A 176 -10.13 0.27 30.47
CA SER A 176 -10.57 0.94 29.26
C SER A 176 -10.91 2.42 29.41
N PRO A 177 -9.98 3.26 29.96
CA PRO A 177 -10.25 4.68 30.09
C PRO A 177 -10.48 5.34 28.72
N THR A 178 -11.40 6.31 28.67
CA THR A 178 -11.75 7.08 27.48
C THR A 178 -11.53 8.57 27.72
N ILE A 179 -11.71 9.39 26.68
CA ILE A 179 -11.61 10.85 26.80
C ILE A 179 -12.69 11.46 27.74
N ASP A 180 -13.73 10.71 28.08
CA ASP A 180 -14.75 11.09 29.06
C ASP A 180 -14.31 10.76 30.50
N ALA A 181 -13.17 10.10 30.69
CA ALA A 181 -12.59 9.83 32.00
C ALA A 181 -12.19 11.12 32.73
N THR A 182 -12.10 11.03 34.04
CA THR A 182 -11.76 12.17 34.89
C THR A 182 -10.33 12.69 34.63
N ASN A 183 -9.45 11.85 34.15
CA ASN A 183 -8.05 12.15 33.93
C ASN A 183 -7.73 12.04 32.43
N VAL A 184 -7.70 13.17 31.76
CA VAL A 184 -7.33 13.27 30.34
C VAL A 184 -6.29 14.36 30.19
N MET A 185 -5.22 14.07 29.49
CA MET A 185 -4.23 15.05 29.08
C MET A 185 -4.20 15.11 27.56
N TYR A 186 -4.41 16.29 27.02
CA TYR A 186 -4.24 16.60 25.62
C TYR A 186 -2.82 17.10 25.38
N ASP A 187 -2.27 16.83 24.22
CA ASP A 187 -1.02 17.46 23.79
C ASP A 187 -1.25 18.98 23.67
N LEU A 188 -0.55 19.73 24.48
CA LEU A 188 -0.73 21.20 24.62
C LEU A 188 0.04 21.97 23.54
N TYR A 189 0.94 21.33 22.79
CA TYR A 189 1.87 22.00 21.88
C TYR A 189 1.57 21.80 20.39
N GLY A 190 0.35 21.46 20.07
CA GLY A 190 -0.06 21.21 18.69
C GLY A 190 0.05 19.72 18.32
N PHE A 191 -0.21 19.41 17.08
CA PHE A 191 -0.30 18.05 16.57
C PHE A 191 1.06 17.35 16.58
N SER A 192 1.47 16.87 17.75
CA SER A 192 2.64 16.01 17.86
C SER A 192 2.21 14.56 17.59
N ASN A 193 2.83 13.92 16.61
CA ASN A 193 2.64 12.50 16.38
C ASN A 193 3.26 11.65 17.51
N ASN A 194 3.91 12.27 18.49
CA ASN A 194 4.52 11.62 19.64
C ASN A 194 4.32 12.47 20.87
N GLY A 195 3.86 11.88 21.95
CA GLY A 195 3.71 12.54 23.24
C GLY A 195 4.44 11.80 24.34
N ALA A 196 4.94 12.55 25.33
CA ALA A 196 5.49 11.99 26.56
C ALA A 196 4.92 12.72 27.76
N VAL A 197 4.42 11.97 28.74
CA VAL A 197 3.75 12.47 29.91
C VAL A 197 4.38 11.89 31.16
N LYS A 198 4.61 12.76 32.18
CA LYS A 198 4.92 12.31 33.54
C LYS A 198 3.68 12.43 34.40
N PHE A 199 3.24 11.35 34.95
CA PHE A 199 2.13 11.26 35.87
C PHE A 199 2.64 10.98 37.28
N CYS A 200 2.10 11.70 38.29
CA CYS A 200 2.46 11.51 39.70
C CYS A 200 1.33 10.81 40.46
N ALA A 201 1.56 9.61 40.93
CA ALA A 201 0.63 8.87 41.77
C ALA A 201 0.90 9.14 43.26
N TYR A 202 -0.08 9.80 43.91
CA TYR A 202 -0.03 10.15 45.34
C TYR A 202 -0.78 9.14 46.21
N SER A 203 -0.73 9.33 47.53
CA SER A 203 -1.26 8.45 48.58
C SER A 203 -2.60 7.77 48.30
N PRO A 204 -3.66 8.38 47.76
CA PRO A 204 -4.92 7.66 47.52
C PRO A 204 -4.84 6.60 46.42
N TYR A 205 -3.78 6.62 45.65
CA TYR A 205 -3.57 5.72 44.51
C TYR A 205 -2.54 4.63 44.78
N MET A 206 -1.90 4.61 45.94
CA MET A 206 -0.92 3.58 46.32
C MET A 206 -1.59 2.23 46.44
N GLY A 207 -0.90 1.19 45.94
CA GLY A 207 -1.41 -0.19 45.92
C GLY A 207 -2.53 -0.42 44.92
N ARG A 208 -2.70 0.47 43.92
CA ARG A 208 -3.71 0.34 42.87
C ARG A 208 -3.07 0.18 41.51
N THR A 209 -3.76 -0.52 40.62
CA THR A 209 -3.45 -0.58 39.19
C THR A 209 -4.02 0.66 38.51
N PHE A 210 -3.22 1.28 37.66
CA PHE A 210 -3.64 2.32 36.74
C PHE A 210 -3.63 1.79 35.32
N TYR A 211 -4.69 2.10 34.59
CA TYR A 211 -4.88 1.77 33.18
C TYR A 211 -4.71 3.04 32.35
N PHE A 212 -4.06 2.90 31.22
CA PHE A 212 -3.73 3.99 30.30
C PHE A 212 -4.14 3.64 28.89
N ARG A 213 -4.65 4.63 28.16
CA ARG A 213 -4.84 4.57 26.71
C ARG A 213 -4.43 5.88 26.09
N ALA A 214 -3.62 5.83 25.06
CA ALA A 214 -3.39 6.99 24.20
C ALA A 214 -4.56 7.11 23.21
N PHE A 215 -4.82 8.32 22.72
CA PHE A 215 -5.89 8.56 21.77
C PHE A 215 -5.50 9.57 20.71
N ALA A 216 -6.20 9.50 19.57
CA ALA A 216 -6.19 10.50 18.51
C ALA A 216 -7.61 10.83 18.09
N ILE A 217 -7.89 12.11 17.86
CA ILE A 217 -9.17 12.63 17.35
C ILE A 217 -8.92 13.13 15.93
N SER A 218 -9.64 12.57 14.97
CA SER A 218 -9.50 12.90 13.55
C SER A 218 -10.87 13.01 12.87
N ASN A 219 -10.90 13.26 11.57
CA ASN A 219 -12.13 13.29 10.78
C ASN A 219 -12.91 11.97 10.81
N VAL A 220 -12.25 10.84 11.08
CA VAL A 220 -12.91 9.52 11.19
C VAL A 220 -13.36 9.19 12.62
N GLY A 221 -13.19 10.12 13.57
CA GLY A 221 -13.59 9.96 14.95
C GLY A 221 -12.43 9.79 15.92
N ILE A 222 -12.69 9.13 17.04
CA ILE A 222 -11.71 8.91 18.09
C ILE A 222 -11.15 7.52 18.00
N THR A 223 -9.83 7.41 17.96
CA THR A 223 -9.09 6.14 17.97
C THR A 223 -8.28 6.04 19.24
N TYR A 224 -8.28 4.88 19.86
CA TYR A 224 -7.50 4.59 21.07
C TYR A 224 -6.46 3.53 20.78
N SER A 225 -5.34 3.58 21.54
CA SER A 225 -4.38 2.49 21.61
C SER A 225 -4.98 1.28 22.30
N ASP A 226 -4.28 0.15 22.24
CA ASP A 226 -4.45 -0.91 23.23
C ASP A 226 -4.23 -0.34 24.63
N GLU A 227 -4.89 -0.97 25.62
CA GLU A 227 -4.74 -0.62 27.01
C GLU A 227 -3.38 -1.06 27.53
N ALA A 228 -2.72 -0.19 28.26
CA ALA A 228 -1.54 -0.51 29.05
C ALA A 228 -1.82 -0.24 30.54
N SER A 229 -1.22 -1.01 31.44
CA SER A 229 -1.41 -0.86 32.88
C SER A 229 -0.11 -0.85 33.65
N VAL A 230 -0.13 -0.21 34.83
CA VAL A 230 0.98 -0.20 35.77
C VAL A 230 0.45 -0.32 37.20
N ASP A 231 1.06 -1.19 38.00
CA ASP A 231 0.75 -1.34 39.42
C ASP A 231 1.57 -0.36 40.23
N ILE A 232 0.88 0.58 40.91
CA ILE A 232 1.52 1.50 41.83
C ILE A 232 1.80 0.76 43.15
N PRO A 233 3.06 0.69 43.62
CA PRO A 233 3.36 -0.02 44.86
C PRO A 233 2.60 0.56 46.05
N ALA A 234 2.29 -0.28 47.03
CA ALA A 234 1.79 0.19 48.34
C ALA A 234 2.85 1.03 49.03
N LEU A 235 2.41 1.84 49.95
CA LEU A 235 3.33 2.58 50.86
C LEU A 235 4.15 1.57 51.66
N PRO A 236 5.46 1.82 51.86
CA PRO A 236 6.29 0.99 52.70
C PRO A 236 5.85 0.98 54.17
#